data_9c77864a84ea6aa5f2ba09a78b892f55
#
_entry.id   9c77864a84ea6aa5f2ba09a78b892f55
#
_cell.length_a   1.000
_cell.length_b   1.000
_cell.length_c   1.000
_cell.angle_alpha   90.00
_cell.angle_beta   90.00
_cell.angle_gamma   90.00
#
_symmetry.space_group_name_H-M   'P 1'
#
loop_
_entity.id
_entity.type
_entity.pdbx_description
1 polymer ?
#
loop_
_entity_poly.entity_id
_entity_poly.type
_entity_poly.pdbx_seq_one_letter_code
_entity_poly.pdbx_strand_id
1 'polypeptide(L)'
;LIGQDVAAYQGVEGAWSHIALRQLFPFAKAQAYSTWNEVVEAVERGDAYCGVLPFENSNAGDVSAVLDLLYAHPGLKVARMCDLPIRQDLLALPGAQLSEIKTVISHQQALAQSGPFLKLHHFATKAWGNTADAARYVAEQGDQTLAAIASAETAKLYGLQILAEGVNEDGDNT
;
A
#
# COMPACT_ATOMS: atom_id res chain seq x y z
N LEU A 1 -1.28 -20.89 -22.45
CA LEU A 1 -2.43 -20.13 -21.95
C LEU A 1 -1.92 -18.84 -21.33
N ILE A 2 -2.26 -17.71 -21.94
CA ILE A 2 -1.90 -16.37 -21.48
C ILE A 2 -2.56 -16.16 -20.13
N GLY A 3 -1.80 -15.71 -19.12
CA GLY A 3 -2.31 -15.34 -17.80
C GLY A 3 -2.30 -16.43 -16.71
N GLN A 4 -1.87 -17.64 -16.99
CA GLN A 4 -1.86 -18.73 -15.97
C GLN A 4 -0.89 -18.51 -14.80
N ASP A 5 0.06 -17.61 -14.95
CA ASP A 5 1.06 -17.24 -13.94
C ASP A 5 0.94 -15.78 -13.48
N VAL A 6 -0.07 -15.05 -13.98
CA VAL A 6 -0.30 -13.62 -13.70
C VAL A 6 -1.33 -13.46 -12.61
N ALA A 7 -0.99 -12.71 -11.57
CA ALA A 7 -1.91 -12.25 -10.53
C ALA A 7 -2.11 -10.72 -10.65
N ALA A 8 -3.36 -10.28 -10.70
CA ALA A 8 -3.72 -8.88 -10.83
C ALA A 8 -3.89 -8.21 -9.46
N TYR A 9 -3.50 -6.95 -9.34
CA TYR A 9 -3.72 -6.13 -8.14
C TYR A 9 -3.98 -4.67 -8.52
N GLN A 10 -4.63 -3.93 -7.65
CA GLN A 10 -4.84 -2.49 -7.81
C GLN A 10 -3.73 -1.70 -7.13
N GLY A 11 -3.25 -0.66 -7.81
CA GLY A 11 -2.27 0.29 -7.29
C GLY A 11 -0.90 0.18 -7.97
N VAL A 12 0.15 0.46 -7.21
CA VAL A 12 1.53 0.46 -7.69
C VAL A 12 2.36 -0.58 -6.95
N GLU A 13 3.54 -0.88 -7.46
CA GLU A 13 4.48 -1.77 -6.77
C GLU A 13 4.83 -1.22 -5.37
N GLY A 14 4.76 -2.08 -4.35
CA GLY A 14 4.92 -1.70 -2.95
C GLY A 14 3.63 -1.29 -2.23
N ALA A 15 2.51 -1.11 -2.93
CA ALA A 15 1.20 -0.92 -2.30
C ALA A 15 0.77 -2.16 -1.49
N TRP A 16 -0.14 -1.99 -0.52
CA TRP A 16 -0.60 -3.09 0.34
C TRP A 16 -1.18 -4.25 -0.45
N SER A 17 -1.92 -3.99 -1.52
CA SER A 17 -2.44 -5.04 -2.42
C SER A 17 -1.31 -5.82 -3.12
N HIS A 18 -0.20 -5.16 -3.47
CA HIS A 18 0.98 -5.84 -4.02
C HIS A 18 1.67 -6.72 -2.96
N ILE A 19 1.80 -6.23 -1.72
CA ILE A 19 2.37 -6.98 -0.61
C ILE A 19 1.51 -8.23 -0.32
N ALA A 20 0.19 -8.09 -0.24
CA ALA A 20 -0.75 -9.19 -0.08
C ALA A 20 -0.64 -10.21 -1.23
N LEU A 21 -0.51 -9.73 -2.48
CA LEU A 21 -0.30 -10.59 -3.64
C LEU A 21 0.98 -11.44 -3.48
N ARG A 22 2.07 -10.82 -3.06
CA ARG A 22 3.34 -11.53 -2.84
C ARG A 22 3.26 -12.56 -1.72
N GLN A 23 2.48 -12.31 -0.69
CA GLN A 23 2.23 -13.27 0.39
C GLN A 23 1.37 -14.46 -0.08
N LEU A 24 0.29 -14.19 -0.82
CA LEU A 24 -0.62 -15.22 -1.30
C LEU A 24 -0.07 -16.04 -2.48
N PHE A 25 0.66 -15.37 -3.38
CA PHE A 25 1.13 -15.91 -4.66
C PHE A 25 2.59 -15.50 -4.92
N PRO A 26 3.57 -16.03 -4.15
CA PRO A 26 4.97 -15.56 -4.18
C PRO A 26 5.66 -15.72 -5.53
N PHE A 27 5.20 -16.67 -6.35
CA PHE A 27 5.80 -16.96 -7.66
C PHE A 27 5.01 -16.39 -8.83
N ALA A 28 3.86 -15.75 -8.59
CA ALA A 28 3.07 -15.17 -9.65
C ALA A 28 3.75 -13.92 -10.22
N LYS A 29 3.56 -13.70 -11.51
CA LYS A 29 3.87 -12.42 -12.12
C LYS A 29 2.81 -11.40 -11.71
N ALA A 30 3.20 -10.38 -10.97
CA ALA A 30 2.27 -9.32 -10.52
C ALA A 30 1.98 -8.34 -11.66
N GLN A 31 0.70 -8.09 -11.90
CA GLN A 31 0.23 -7.12 -12.87
C GLN A 31 -0.61 -6.05 -12.17
N ALA A 32 -0.14 -4.79 -12.24
CA ALA A 32 -0.83 -3.65 -11.67
C ALA A 32 -1.96 -3.15 -12.57
N TYR A 33 -3.05 -2.72 -11.94
CA TYR A 33 -4.19 -2.06 -12.55
C TYR A 33 -4.57 -0.81 -11.77
N SER A 34 -5.24 0.15 -12.40
CA SER A 34 -5.59 1.42 -11.76
C SER A 34 -6.78 1.30 -10.81
N THR A 35 -7.70 0.38 -11.10
CA THR A 35 -8.96 0.22 -10.35
C THR A 35 -9.22 -1.24 -9.99
N TRP A 36 -10.03 -1.46 -8.96
CA TRP A 36 -10.50 -2.80 -8.59
C TRP A 36 -11.36 -3.44 -9.69
N ASN A 37 -12.14 -2.62 -10.42
CA ASN A 37 -12.93 -3.11 -11.55
C ASN A 37 -12.05 -3.70 -12.65
N GLU A 38 -10.96 -3.02 -13.01
CA GLU A 38 -9.99 -3.54 -13.98
C GLU A 38 -9.34 -4.84 -13.52
N VAL A 39 -9.07 -5.01 -12.23
CA VAL A 39 -8.57 -6.28 -11.65
C VAL A 39 -9.58 -7.41 -11.87
N VAL A 40 -10.85 -7.17 -11.55
CA VAL A 40 -11.94 -8.13 -11.74
C VAL A 40 -12.10 -8.51 -13.22
N GLU A 41 -12.16 -7.52 -14.11
CA GLU A 41 -12.27 -7.73 -15.55
C GLU A 41 -11.08 -8.50 -16.13
N ALA A 42 -9.86 -8.24 -15.65
CA ALA A 42 -8.67 -8.96 -16.08
C ALA A 42 -8.76 -10.47 -15.76
N VAL A 43 -9.32 -10.81 -14.60
CA VAL A 43 -9.55 -12.22 -14.23
C VAL A 43 -10.64 -12.84 -15.11
N GLU A 44 -11.74 -12.14 -15.35
CA GLU A 44 -12.84 -12.64 -16.20
C GLU A 44 -12.42 -12.87 -17.65
N ARG A 45 -11.58 -11.97 -18.19
CA ARG A 45 -11.04 -12.13 -19.55
C ARG A 45 -9.95 -13.20 -19.66
N GLY A 46 -9.42 -13.69 -18.54
CA GLY A 46 -8.30 -14.63 -18.50
C GLY A 46 -6.93 -14.00 -18.70
N ASP A 47 -6.82 -12.67 -18.60
CA ASP A 47 -5.55 -11.94 -18.61
C ASP A 47 -4.74 -12.20 -17.33
N ALA A 48 -5.42 -12.51 -16.24
CA ALA A 48 -4.86 -12.98 -14.98
C ALA A 48 -5.64 -14.21 -14.48
N TYR A 49 -4.96 -15.15 -13.81
CA TYR A 49 -5.62 -16.31 -13.23
C TYR A 49 -6.31 -16.00 -11.89
N CYS A 50 -5.87 -14.93 -11.21
CA CYS A 50 -6.50 -14.45 -9.99
C CYS A 50 -6.28 -12.93 -9.82
N GLY A 51 -7.09 -12.32 -8.97
CA GLY A 51 -6.97 -10.94 -8.54
C GLY A 51 -6.90 -10.84 -7.02
N VAL A 52 -6.16 -9.86 -6.51
CA VAL A 52 -6.08 -9.56 -5.08
C VAL A 52 -6.81 -8.25 -4.82
N LEU A 53 -7.80 -8.31 -3.95
CA LEU A 53 -8.68 -7.19 -3.59
C LEU A 53 -8.74 -7.04 -2.07
N PRO A 54 -8.79 -5.81 -1.54
CA PRO A 54 -9.01 -5.59 -0.12
C PRO A 54 -10.47 -5.92 0.22
N PHE A 55 -10.69 -6.68 1.30
CA PHE A 55 -12.03 -7.06 1.73
C PHE A 55 -12.49 -6.25 2.94
N GLU A 56 -11.61 -6.08 3.91
CA GLU A 56 -11.88 -5.39 5.16
C GLU A 56 -10.61 -4.66 5.65
N ASN A 57 -10.79 -3.60 6.40
CA ASN A 57 -9.72 -2.96 7.16
C ASN A 57 -10.21 -2.75 8.60
N SER A 58 -9.44 -3.15 9.60
CA SER A 58 -9.84 -3.11 11.02
C SER A 58 -10.27 -1.71 11.50
N ASN A 59 -9.69 -0.66 10.93
CA ASN A 59 -9.99 0.72 11.30
C ASN A 59 -11.07 1.37 10.42
N ALA A 60 -11.20 0.92 9.16
CA ALA A 60 -12.14 1.48 8.20
C ALA A 60 -13.39 0.61 7.95
N GLY A 61 -13.37 -0.65 8.43
CA GLY A 61 -14.42 -1.62 8.20
C GLY A 61 -14.41 -2.23 6.80
N ASP A 62 -15.57 -2.71 6.36
CA ASP A 62 -15.74 -3.37 5.06
C ASP A 62 -15.43 -2.44 3.89
N VAL A 63 -14.75 -2.96 2.90
CA VAL A 63 -14.55 -2.26 1.62
C VAL A 63 -15.77 -2.51 0.73
N SER A 64 -16.85 -1.77 0.95
CA SER A 64 -18.16 -1.97 0.31
C SER A 64 -18.08 -2.00 -1.22
N ALA A 65 -17.23 -1.18 -1.82
CA ALA A 65 -17.05 -1.16 -3.28
C ALA A 65 -16.51 -2.50 -3.83
N VAL A 66 -15.69 -3.22 -3.06
CA VAL A 66 -15.20 -4.57 -3.44
C VAL A 66 -16.30 -5.61 -3.27
N LEU A 67 -17.09 -5.51 -2.21
CA LEU A 67 -18.26 -6.38 -2.03
C LEU A 67 -19.27 -6.22 -3.17
N ASP A 68 -19.55 -4.98 -3.57
CA ASP A 68 -20.44 -4.68 -4.70
C ASP A 68 -19.89 -5.26 -6.01
N LEU A 69 -18.58 -5.19 -6.25
CA LEU A 69 -17.94 -5.82 -7.41
C LEU A 69 -18.09 -7.33 -7.40
N LEU A 70 -17.84 -7.99 -6.27
CA LEU A 70 -18.01 -9.45 -6.17
C LEU A 70 -19.48 -9.87 -6.38
N TYR A 71 -20.42 -9.06 -5.91
CA TYR A 71 -21.84 -9.29 -6.15
C TYR A 71 -22.22 -9.15 -7.63
N ALA A 72 -21.65 -8.14 -8.31
CA ALA A 72 -21.89 -7.89 -9.74
C ALA A 72 -21.24 -8.95 -10.66
N HIS A 73 -20.23 -9.69 -10.16
CA HIS A 73 -19.46 -10.69 -10.91
C HIS A 73 -19.60 -12.11 -10.30
N PRO A 74 -20.78 -12.73 -10.34
CA PRO A 74 -21.08 -14.01 -9.65
C PRO A 74 -20.29 -15.21 -10.18
N GLY A 75 -19.61 -15.07 -11.31
CA GLY A 75 -18.69 -16.08 -11.85
C GLY A 75 -17.36 -16.18 -11.10
N LEU A 76 -16.99 -15.13 -10.38
CA LEU A 76 -15.78 -15.10 -9.56
C LEU A 76 -16.01 -15.75 -8.20
N LYS A 77 -14.94 -16.31 -7.64
CA LYS A 77 -14.98 -16.97 -6.32
C LYS A 77 -13.77 -16.54 -5.51
N VAL A 78 -13.97 -16.35 -4.21
CA VAL A 78 -12.88 -16.16 -3.25
C VAL A 78 -12.18 -17.50 -3.04
N ALA A 79 -10.94 -17.60 -3.52
CA ALA A 79 -10.13 -18.81 -3.42
C ALA A 79 -9.25 -18.83 -2.18
N ARG A 80 -8.77 -17.65 -1.73
CA ARG A 80 -7.90 -17.48 -0.57
C ARG A 80 -8.17 -16.14 0.11
N MET A 81 -7.87 -16.08 1.40
CA MET A 81 -7.84 -14.85 2.20
C MET A 81 -6.56 -14.83 3.02
N CYS A 82 -6.05 -13.65 3.32
CA CYS A 82 -4.99 -13.45 4.28
C CYS A 82 -5.21 -12.16 5.07
N ASP A 83 -4.77 -12.16 6.30
CA ASP A 83 -4.65 -10.95 7.10
C ASP A 83 -3.26 -10.34 6.85
N LEU A 84 -3.23 -9.05 6.62
CA LEU A 84 -2.00 -8.31 6.38
C LEU A 84 -1.86 -7.21 7.42
N PRO A 85 -0.97 -7.35 8.42
CA PRO A 85 -0.72 -6.28 9.38
C PRO A 85 -0.24 -5.02 8.68
N ILE A 86 -0.98 -3.92 8.85
CA ILE A 86 -0.65 -2.62 8.28
C ILE A 86 0.22 -1.85 9.28
N ARG A 87 1.54 -1.99 9.17
CA ARG A 87 2.49 -1.18 9.92
C ARG A 87 3.04 -0.06 9.04
N GLN A 88 2.83 1.17 9.50
CA GLN A 88 3.33 2.36 8.83
C GLN A 88 4.64 2.82 9.48
N ASP A 89 5.65 3.04 8.67
CA ASP A 89 6.98 3.50 9.09
C ASP A 89 7.27 4.88 8.46
N LEU A 90 8.11 5.68 9.12
CA LEU A 90 8.60 6.94 8.54
C LEU A 90 9.86 6.66 7.72
N LEU A 91 9.77 6.92 6.42
CA LEU A 91 10.80 6.63 5.43
C LEU A 91 11.43 7.93 4.91
N ALA A 92 12.76 7.94 4.76
CA ALA A 92 13.47 9.06 4.20
C ALA A 92 14.69 8.60 3.38
N LEU A 93 15.34 9.53 2.70
CA LEU A 93 16.58 9.25 1.99
C LEU A 93 17.67 8.74 2.94
N PRO A 94 18.54 7.84 2.48
CA PRO A 94 19.72 7.43 3.25
C PRO A 94 20.54 8.62 3.73
N GLY A 95 20.86 8.65 5.03
CA GLY A 95 21.61 9.74 5.66
C GLY A 95 20.76 10.88 6.22
N ALA A 96 19.46 10.96 5.90
CA ALA A 96 18.54 11.90 6.52
C ALA A 96 18.40 11.64 8.02
N GLN A 97 18.22 12.69 8.81
CA GLN A 97 18.02 12.60 10.25
C GLN A 97 16.60 13.01 10.63
N LEU A 98 16.02 12.37 11.63
CA LEU A 98 14.66 12.67 12.08
C LEU A 98 14.47 14.15 12.43
N SER A 99 15.49 14.77 13.03
CA SER A 99 15.50 16.19 13.41
C SER A 99 15.53 17.16 12.22
N GLU A 100 15.89 16.70 11.03
CA GLU A 100 15.99 17.51 9.81
C GLU A 100 14.72 17.43 8.97
N ILE A 101 13.85 16.43 9.23
CA ILE A 101 12.60 16.28 8.51
C ILE A 101 11.66 17.45 8.81
N LYS A 102 11.15 18.07 7.76
CA LYS A 102 10.20 19.18 7.82
C LYS A 102 8.82 18.80 7.32
N THR A 103 8.76 17.99 6.26
CA THR A 103 7.52 17.63 5.59
C THR A 103 7.41 16.13 5.46
N VAL A 104 6.21 15.60 5.78
CA VAL A 104 5.85 14.19 5.64
C VAL A 104 4.69 14.06 4.66
N ILE A 105 4.86 13.23 3.66
CA ILE A 105 3.85 12.95 2.64
C ILE A 105 3.35 11.51 2.76
N SER A 106 2.07 11.29 2.57
CA SER A 106 1.45 9.97 2.50
C SER A 106 -0.01 10.06 2.08
N HIS A 107 -0.66 8.90 1.92
CA HIS A 107 -2.11 8.85 1.80
C HIS A 107 -2.78 9.46 3.05
N GLN A 108 -3.89 10.17 2.84
CA GLN A 108 -4.57 10.90 3.92
C GLN A 108 -4.92 10.01 5.13
N GLN A 109 -5.33 8.77 4.90
CA GLN A 109 -5.64 7.83 5.98
C GLN A 109 -4.40 7.46 6.80
N ALA A 110 -3.25 7.23 6.15
CA ALA A 110 -1.99 6.93 6.85
C ALA A 110 -1.51 8.13 7.67
N LEU A 111 -1.65 9.36 7.15
CA LEU A 111 -1.35 10.59 7.89
C LEU A 111 -2.27 10.75 9.11
N ALA A 112 -3.57 10.47 8.96
CA ALA A 112 -4.52 10.54 10.06
C ALA A 112 -4.21 9.53 11.18
N GLN A 113 -3.90 8.28 10.82
CA GLN A 113 -3.51 7.21 11.76
C GLN A 113 -2.18 7.50 12.47
N SER A 114 -1.32 8.33 11.87
CA SER A 114 -0.03 8.74 12.44
C SER A 114 -0.07 10.13 13.09
N GLY A 115 -1.26 10.67 13.33
CA GLY A 115 -1.48 12.04 13.82
C GLY A 115 -0.68 12.40 15.08
N PRO A 116 -0.71 11.63 16.18
CA PRO A 116 0.06 11.92 17.37
C PRO A 116 1.56 11.97 17.13
N PHE A 117 2.12 11.01 16.39
CA PHE A 117 3.53 11.01 16.02
C PHE A 117 3.91 12.27 15.22
N LEU A 118 3.11 12.62 14.21
CA LEU A 118 3.34 13.80 13.36
C LEU A 118 3.27 15.11 14.16
N LYS A 119 2.34 15.22 15.09
CA LYS A 119 2.19 16.39 15.98
C LYS A 119 3.34 16.50 16.97
N LEU A 120 3.77 15.38 17.57
CA LEU A 120 4.89 15.34 18.52
C LEU A 120 6.17 15.91 17.90
N HIS A 121 6.42 15.63 16.64
CA HIS A 121 7.60 16.09 15.91
C HIS A 121 7.38 17.41 15.14
N HIS A 122 6.19 18.00 15.22
CA HIS A 122 5.82 19.22 14.52
C HIS A 122 6.04 19.18 12.99
N PHE A 123 5.87 18.02 12.38
CA PHE A 123 6.01 17.88 10.94
C PHE A 123 4.85 18.52 10.18
N ALA A 124 5.16 19.24 9.10
CA ALA A 124 4.17 19.61 8.10
C ALA A 124 3.74 18.35 7.33
N THR A 125 2.47 18.26 6.97
CA THR A 125 1.93 17.11 6.25
C THR A 125 1.35 17.49 4.91
N LYS A 126 1.49 16.61 3.92
CA LYS A 126 0.88 16.78 2.60
C LYS A 126 0.27 15.46 2.15
N ALA A 127 -1.01 15.48 1.82
CA ALA A 127 -1.70 14.33 1.29
C ALA A 127 -1.17 13.93 -0.10
N TRP A 128 -1.09 12.61 -0.32
CA TRP A 128 -0.63 11.99 -1.56
C TRP A 128 -1.61 10.91 -2.02
N GLY A 129 -1.52 10.49 -3.28
CA GLY A 129 -2.45 9.53 -3.86
C GLY A 129 -2.44 8.15 -3.19
N ASN A 130 -1.26 7.64 -2.85
CA ASN A 130 -1.07 6.43 -2.05
C ASN A 130 0.29 6.44 -1.34
N THR A 131 0.48 5.53 -0.38
CA THR A 131 1.69 5.46 0.45
C THR A 131 2.95 5.08 -0.35
N ALA A 132 2.85 4.12 -1.25
CA ALA A 132 3.99 3.65 -2.02
C ALA A 132 4.47 4.70 -3.04
N ASP A 133 3.54 5.42 -3.67
CA ASP A 133 3.88 6.51 -4.58
C ASP A 133 4.49 7.70 -3.86
N ALA A 134 4.05 8.00 -2.64
CA ALA A 134 4.68 9.00 -1.78
C ALA A 134 6.15 8.63 -1.47
N ALA A 135 6.42 7.37 -1.11
CA ALA A 135 7.77 6.89 -0.87
C ALA A 135 8.65 6.96 -2.12
N ARG A 136 8.12 6.56 -3.28
CA ARG A 136 8.82 6.71 -4.56
C ARG A 136 9.20 8.18 -4.83
N TYR A 137 8.27 9.09 -4.63
CA TYR A 137 8.51 10.52 -4.79
C TYR A 137 9.65 11.01 -3.89
N VAL A 138 9.67 10.62 -2.61
CA VAL A 138 10.78 10.96 -1.69
C VAL A 138 12.12 10.44 -2.22
N ALA A 139 12.16 9.21 -2.73
CA ALA A 139 13.37 8.63 -3.28
C ALA A 139 13.91 9.40 -4.50
N GLU A 140 13.00 9.95 -5.33
CA GLU A 140 13.36 10.66 -6.55
C GLU A 140 13.77 12.12 -6.34
N GLN A 141 13.31 12.78 -5.25
CA GLN A 141 13.52 14.22 -5.06
C GLN A 141 14.93 14.61 -4.57
N GLY A 142 15.64 13.72 -3.88
CA GLY A 142 16.95 14.03 -3.31
C GLY A 142 16.91 15.02 -2.13
N ASP A 143 15.73 15.28 -1.55
CA ASP A 143 15.52 16.22 -0.45
C ASP A 143 15.58 15.51 0.90
N GLN A 144 16.64 15.77 1.68
CA GLN A 144 16.86 15.18 3.01
C GLN A 144 15.85 15.65 4.07
N THR A 145 15.06 16.69 3.78
CA THR A 145 14.05 17.25 4.71
C THR A 145 12.64 16.66 4.46
N LEU A 146 12.50 15.81 3.43
CA LEU A 146 11.27 15.20 3.02
C LEU A 146 11.22 13.72 3.45
N ALA A 147 10.11 13.31 4.03
CA ALA A 147 9.86 11.92 4.40
C ALA A 147 8.49 11.45 3.91
N ALA A 148 8.30 10.14 3.85
CA ALA A 148 7.02 9.51 3.56
C ALA A 148 6.63 8.56 4.69
N ILE A 149 5.32 8.32 4.85
CA ILE A 149 4.81 7.22 5.66
C ILE A 149 4.37 6.12 4.71
N ALA A 150 4.99 4.95 4.84
CA ALA A 150 4.69 3.76 4.04
C ALA A 150 5.22 2.49 4.74
N SER A 151 5.11 1.34 4.08
CA SER A 151 5.58 0.05 4.61
C SER A 151 7.11 -0.09 4.59
N ALA A 152 7.64 -0.98 5.43
CA ALA A 152 9.06 -1.36 5.40
C ALA A 152 9.47 -2.01 4.05
N GLU A 153 8.56 -2.73 3.41
CA GLU A 153 8.76 -3.31 2.07
C GLU A 153 8.98 -2.21 1.03
N THR A 154 8.20 -1.14 1.12
CA THR A 154 8.35 0.03 0.25
C THR A 154 9.69 0.73 0.47
N ALA A 155 10.20 0.80 1.71
CA ALA A 155 11.53 1.31 2.00
C ALA A 155 12.62 0.51 1.26
N LYS A 156 12.54 -0.82 1.28
CA LYS A 156 13.47 -1.69 0.55
C LYS A 156 13.39 -1.50 -0.96
N LEU A 157 12.15 -1.39 -1.47
CA LEU A 157 11.91 -1.24 -2.91
C LEU A 157 12.55 0.03 -3.48
N TYR A 158 12.46 1.15 -2.77
CA TYR A 158 12.94 2.45 -3.23
C TYR A 158 14.28 2.90 -2.61
N GLY A 159 14.94 2.03 -1.85
CA GLY A 159 16.25 2.33 -1.24
C GLY A 159 16.17 3.43 -0.19
N LEU A 160 15.07 3.53 0.52
CA LEU A 160 14.88 4.47 1.64
C LEU A 160 15.29 3.85 2.96
N GLN A 161 15.68 4.68 3.92
CA GLN A 161 15.89 4.26 5.30
C GLN A 161 14.63 4.48 6.13
N ILE A 162 14.46 3.66 7.16
CA ILE A 162 13.40 3.82 8.17
C ILE A 162 13.95 4.70 9.29
N LEU A 163 13.36 5.88 9.50
CA LEU A 163 13.70 6.79 10.59
C LEU A 163 12.92 6.49 11.87
N ALA A 164 11.70 5.99 11.75
CA ALA A 164 10.87 5.56 12.87
C ALA A 164 9.95 4.42 12.41
N GLU A 165 9.80 3.41 13.26
CA GLU A 165 8.95 2.25 13.00
C GLU A 165 7.60 2.40 13.70
N GLY A 166 6.52 1.87 13.09
CA GLY A 166 5.21 1.77 13.70
C GLY A 166 4.62 3.12 14.10
N VAL A 167 4.68 4.12 13.22
CA VAL A 167 4.25 5.50 13.51
C VAL A 167 2.73 5.69 13.49
N ASN A 168 1.96 4.69 13.07
CA ASN A 168 0.50 4.66 13.20
C ASN A 168 0.08 4.27 14.63
N GLU A 169 -1.06 4.84 15.09
CA GLU A 169 -1.49 4.79 16.50
C GLU A 169 -1.74 3.39 17.05
N ASP A 170 -2.22 2.48 16.22
CA ASP A 170 -2.55 1.11 16.63
C ASP A 170 -1.80 0.10 15.77
N GLY A 171 -0.92 -0.68 16.42
CA GLY A 171 -0.23 -1.79 15.78
C GLY A 171 -1.15 -2.93 15.30
N ASP A 172 -2.46 -2.80 15.53
CA ASP A 172 -3.47 -3.82 15.23
C ASP A 172 -4.27 -3.54 13.94
N ASN A 173 -3.83 -2.60 13.10
CA ASN A 173 -4.47 -2.36 11.81
C ASN A 173 -4.11 -3.47 10.79
N THR A 174 -5.13 -4.07 10.19
CA THR A 174 -5.02 -5.18 9.23
C THR A 174 -5.79 -4.89 7.96
#